data_1ce37dc92d9ecfa2869b34706e12c00f
#
_entry.id   1ce37dc92d9ecfa2869b34706e12c00f
#
_cell.length_a   1.000
_cell.length_b   1.000
_cell.length_c   1.000
_cell.angle_alpha   90.00
_cell.angle_beta   90.00
_cell.angle_gamma   90.00
#
_symmetry.space_group_name_H-M   'P 1'
#
loop_
_entity.id
_entity.type
_entity.pdbx_description
1 polymer ?
#
loop_
_entity_poly.entity_id
_entity_poly.type
_entity_poly.pdbx_seq_one_letter_code
_entity_poly.pdbx_strand_id
1 'polypeptide(L)'
;MLKNALLKIIHNAISEEELKQSVVYIQPSIAAGETITINRRKEQVAKPALLLFIDMEPGVNWSHKCKYILVESEGTQSRTVDGQFPPSSENLKILMRPPGIQDWQLLTNDFFDNQ
;
A
#
# COMPACT_ATOMS: atom_id res chain seq x y z
N MET A 1 -10.31 8.00 -11.22
CA MET A 1 -8.88 7.95 -11.47
C MET A 1 -8.17 7.21 -10.35
N LEU A 2 -7.04 6.66 -10.64
CA LEU A 2 -6.30 5.84 -9.68
C LEU A 2 -6.03 6.57 -8.36
N LYS A 3 -5.58 7.82 -8.44
CA LYS A 3 -5.29 8.61 -7.25
C LYS A 3 -6.48 8.67 -6.29
N ASN A 4 -7.65 9.02 -6.80
CA ASN A 4 -8.83 9.15 -5.97
C ASN A 4 -9.27 7.80 -5.39
N ALA A 5 -9.16 6.75 -6.20
CA ALA A 5 -9.49 5.41 -5.74
C ALA A 5 -8.58 4.97 -4.58
N LEU A 6 -7.27 5.21 -4.69
CA LEU A 6 -6.33 4.84 -3.64
C LEU A 6 -6.52 5.66 -2.38
N LEU A 7 -6.78 6.97 -2.51
CA LEU A 7 -7.06 7.80 -1.33
C LEU A 7 -8.30 7.32 -0.60
N LYS A 8 -9.35 6.94 -1.34
CA LYS A 8 -10.56 6.41 -0.74
C LYS A 8 -10.29 5.09 -0.01
N ILE A 9 -9.50 4.22 -0.61
CA ILE A 9 -9.13 2.94 0.01
C ILE A 9 -8.37 3.19 1.32
N ILE A 10 -7.41 4.12 1.32
CA ILE A 10 -6.64 4.46 2.50
C ILE A 10 -7.56 5.03 3.59
N HIS A 11 -8.44 5.96 3.23
CA HIS A 11 -9.35 6.55 4.20
C HIS A 11 -10.37 5.57 4.76
N ASN A 12 -10.69 4.51 4.02
CA ASN A 12 -11.55 3.45 4.54
C ASN A 12 -10.80 2.50 5.46
N ALA A 13 -9.49 2.42 5.36
CA ALA A 13 -8.68 1.49 6.14
C ALA A 13 -8.26 2.06 7.49
N ILE A 14 -7.99 3.36 7.54
CA ILE A 14 -7.54 4.04 8.77
C ILE A 14 -8.25 5.38 8.90
N SER A 15 -8.34 5.87 10.14
CA SER A 15 -8.92 7.17 10.42
C SER A 15 -7.98 8.30 9.99
N GLU A 16 -8.52 9.52 9.90
CA GLU A 16 -7.70 10.69 9.61
C GLU A 16 -6.65 10.93 10.70
N GLU A 17 -7.01 10.68 11.95
CA GLU A 17 -6.06 10.84 13.06
C GLU A 17 -4.91 9.85 12.95
N GLU A 18 -5.21 8.60 12.59
CA GLU A 18 -4.18 7.60 12.38
C GLU A 18 -3.30 7.95 11.17
N LEU A 19 -3.90 8.45 10.11
CA LEU A 19 -3.17 8.81 8.90
C LEU A 19 -2.16 9.93 9.16
N LYS A 20 -2.51 10.88 10.03
CA LYS A 20 -1.61 11.99 10.37
C LYS A 20 -0.30 11.53 10.99
N GLN A 21 -0.28 10.34 11.55
CA GLN A 21 0.88 9.77 12.22
C GLN A 21 1.55 8.67 11.41
N SER A 22 0.98 8.32 10.29
CA SER A 22 1.39 7.16 9.51
C SER A 22 2.25 7.54 8.31
N VAL A 23 3.05 6.59 7.85
CA VAL A 23 3.72 6.68 6.57
C VAL A 23 3.15 5.60 5.67
N VAL A 24 2.73 5.98 4.47
CA VAL A 24 2.18 5.05 3.49
C VAL A 24 3.22 4.79 2.41
N TYR A 25 3.54 3.52 2.22
CA TYR A 25 4.44 3.07 1.18
C TYR A 25 3.64 2.39 0.08
N ILE A 26 4.19 2.38 -1.11
CA ILE A 26 3.56 1.71 -2.24
C ILE A 26 4.58 0.89 -3.03
N GLN A 27 4.16 -0.31 -3.41
CA GLN A 27 4.81 -1.08 -4.46
C GLN A 27 3.84 -1.00 -5.64
N PRO A 28 4.15 -0.16 -6.66
CA PRO A 28 3.13 0.27 -7.61
C PRO A 28 2.78 -0.75 -8.69
N SER A 29 3.62 -1.75 -8.89
CA SER A 29 3.43 -2.63 -10.03
C SER A 29 3.86 -4.04 -9.66
N ILE A 30 2.88 -4.91 -9.53
CA ILE A 30 3.09 -6.31 -9.20
C ILE A 30 2.40 -7.13 -10.29
N ALA A 31 3.18 -7.95 -11.00
CA ALA A 31 2.62 -8.76 -12.07
C ALA A 31 1.91 -9.99 -11.50
N ALA A 32 0.91 -10.47 -12.23
CA ALA A 32 0.28 -11.74 -11.90
C ALA A 32 1.33 -12.84 -11.84
N GLY A 33 1.27 -13.67 -10.81
CA GLY A 33 2.23 -14.73 -10.59
C GLY A 33 3.40 -14.38 -9.70
N GLU A 34 3.63 -13.09 -9.44
CA GLU A 34 4.68 -12.69 -8.51
C GLU A 34 4.34 -13.10 -7.09
N THR A 35 5.37 -13.39 -6.31
CA THR A 35 5.24 -13.67 -4.89
C THR A 35 5.55 -12.41 -4.10
N ILE A 36 4.66 -12.07 -3.18
CA ILE A 36 4.84 -10.94 -2.26
C ILE A 36 4.81 -11.46 -0.84
N THR A 37 5.30 -10.64 0.09
CA THR A 37 5.27 -10.97 1.51
C THR A 37 4.33 -10.01 2.22
N ILE A 38 3.30 -10.56 2.85
CA ILE A 38 2.35 -9.79 3.66
C ILE A 38 2.45 -10.31 5.09
N ASN A 39 2.92 -9.45 5.99
CA ASN A 39 3.03 -9.76 7.41
C ASN A 39 3.76 -11.09 7.66
N ARG A 40 4.93 -11.26 7.01
CA ARG A 40 5.79 -12.46 7.07
C ARG A 40 5.22 -13.68 6.36
N ARG A 41 4.10 -13.56 5.69
CA ARG A 41 3.55 -14.66 4.90
C ARG A 41 3.78 -14.42 3.42
N LYS A 42 4.27 -15.42 2.74
CA LYS A 42 4.43 -15.36 1.29
C LYS A 42 3.13 -15.73 0.63
N GLU A 43 2.80 -14.98 -0.42
CA GLU A 43 1.59 -15.27 -1.17
C GLU A 43 1.82 -14.88 -2.63
N GLN A 44 1.26 -15.66 -3.52
CA GLN A 44 1.36 -15.43 -4.94
C GLN A 44 0.15 -14.61 -5.41
N VAL A 45 0.44 -13.55 -6.16
CA VAL A 45 -0.61 -12.66 -6.64
C VAL A 45 -1.26 -13.27 -7.88
N ALA A 46 -2.59 -13.38 -7.86
CA ALA A 46 -3.33 -13.99 -8.96
C ALA A 46 -3.54 -13.05 -10.15
N LYS A 47 -3.61 -11.75 -9.88
CA LYS A 47 -3.88 -10.71 -10.88
C LYS A 47 -2.87 -9.58 -10.72
N PRO A 48 -2.63 -8.79 -11.77
CA PRO A 48 -1.83 -7.58 -11.61
C PRO A 48 -2.36 -6.73 -10.48
N ALA A 49 -1.47 -6.20 -9.65
CA ALA A 49 -1.86 -5.52 -8.42
C ALA A 49 -0.86 -4.44 -8.03
N LEU A 50 -1.22 -3.68 -7.02
CA LEU A 50 -0.28 -2.87 -6.27
C LEU A 50 -0.45 -3.18 -4.79
N LEU A 51 0.58 -2.91 -4.01
CA LEU A 51 0.54 -3.12 -2.57
C LEU A 51 0.77 -1.79 -1.87
N LEU A 52 -0.12 -1.47 -0.94
CA LEU A 52 0.06 -0.36 -0.01
C LEU A 52 0.45 -0.93 1.33
N PHE A 53 1.44 -0.32 1.95
CA PHE A 53 1.85 -0.65 3.30
C PHE A 53 1.74 0.61 4.15
N ILE A 54 0.91 0.57 5.18
CA ILE A 54 0.69 1.70 6.07
C ILE A 54 1.40 1.42 7.39
N ASP A 55 2.48 2.15 7.63
CA ASP A 55 3.21 2.08 8.89
C ASP A 55 2.56 3.07 9.85
N MET A 56 1.85 2.55 10.82
CA MET A 56 1.08 3.36 11.76
C MET A 56 1.90 3.79 12.98
N GLU A 57 3.10 3.23 13.13
CA GLU A 57 3.98 3.54 14.25
C GLU A 57 5.42 3.73 13.74
N PRO A 58 5.63 4.73 12.84
CA PRO A 58 6.97 4.95 12.30
C PRO A 58 7.94 5.32 13.41
N GLY A 59 9.17 4.81 13.29
CA GLY A 59 10.19 5.02 14.30
C GLY A 59 10.28 3.93 15.35
N VAL A 60 9.34 3.00 15.37
CA VAL A 60 9.40 1.83 16.25
C VAL A 60 10.25 0.75 15.56
N ASN A 61 11.23 0.21 16.28
CA ASN A 61 12.22 -0.70 15.67
C ASN A 61 11.81 -2.17 15.60
N TRP A 62 10.72 -2.52 16.25
CA TRP A 62 10.29 -3.91 16.36
C TRP A 62 8.92 -4.09 15.76
N SER A 63 8.23 -5.11 16.17
CA SER A 63 6.85 -5.32 15.84
C SER A 63 6.04 -4.06 16.17
N HIS A 64 5.31 -3.53 15.19
CA HIS A 64 4.50 -2.35 15.38
C HIS A 64 3.26 -2.41 14.49
N LYS A 65 2.26 -1.63 14.88
CA LYS A 65 0.97 -1.64 14.19
C LYS A 65 1.13 -1.16 12.76
N CYS A 66 0.63 -1.95 11.83
CA CYS A 66 0.65 -1.60 10.41
C CYS A 66 -0.50 -2.28 9.67
N LYS A 67 -0.72 -1.85 8.45
CA LYS A 67 -1.73 -2.47 7.58
C LYS A 67 -1.14 -2.65 6.19
N TYR A 68 -1.54 -3.75 5.57
CA TYR A 68 -1.25 -4.04 4.17
C TYR A 68 -2.55 -3.96 3.39
N ILE A 69 -2.53 -3.32 2.24
CA ILE A 69 -3.69 -3.27 1.36
C ILE A 69 -3.23 -3.71 -0.02
N LEU A 70 -3.75 -4.85 -0.46
CA LEU A 70 -3.49 -5.36 -1.80
C LEU A 70 -4.63 -4.88 -2.69
N VAL A 71 -4.30 -4.06 -3.70
CA VAL A 71 -5.27 -3.51 -4.63
C VAL A 71 -5.07 -4.20 -5.97
N GLU A 72 -6.07 -4.97 -6.41
CA GLU A 72 -6.00 -5.67 -7.67
C GLU A 72 -6.26 -4.73 -8.84
N SER A 73 -5.90 -5.19 -10.04
CA SER A 73 -6.10 -4.42 -11.26
C SER A 73 -7.51 -3.83 -11.33
N GLU A 74 -7.63 -2.68 -11.93
CA GLU A 74 -8.84 -1.89 -12.05
C GLU A 74 -9.15 -1.02 -10.82
N GLY A 75 -8.48 -1.26 -9.69
CA GLY A 75 -8.66 -0.45 -8.49
C GLY A 75 -10.02 -0.62 -7.82
N THR A 76 -10.79 -1.64 -8.19
CA THR A 76 -12.14 -1.85 -7.68
C THR A 76 -12.20 -2.85 -6.54
N GLN A 77 -11.16 -3.67 -6.38
CA GLN A 77 -11.10 -4.67 -5.33
C GLN A 77 -9.84 -4.48 -4.53
N SER A 78 -9.99 -4.48 -3.21
CA SER A 78 -8.86 -4.41 -2.32
C SER A 78 -9.07 -5.34 -1.14
N ARG A 79 -7.94 -5.79 -0.58
CA ARG A 79 -7.95 -6.61 0.62
C ARG A 79 -7.02 -5.97 1.63
N THR A 80 -7.54 -5.73 2.83
CA THR A 80 -6.78 -5.14 3.92
C THR A 80 -6.42 -6.20 4.94
N VAL A 81 -5.15 -6.24 5.33
CA VAL A 81 -4.64 -7.18 6.33
C VAL A 81 -3.94 -6.38 7.42
N ASP A 82 -4.37 -6.56 8.65
CA ASP A 82 -3.68 -5.99 9.80
C ASP A 82 -2.40 -6.77 10.04
N GLY A 83 -1.34 -6.04 10.39
CA GLY A 83 -0.05 -6.67 10.60
C GLY A 83 0.77 -6.00 11.69
N GLN A 84 1.91 -6.58 11.96
CA GLN A 84 2.86 -6.10 12.95
C GLN A 84 4.27 -6.01 12.40
N PHE A 85 4.49 -6.49 11.18
CA PHE A 85 5.82 -6.57 10.61
C PHE A 85 5.87 -5.88 9.27
N PRO A 86 6.89 -5.04 9.03
CA PRO A 86 7.02 -4.39 7.73
C PRO A 86 7.41 -5.41 6.65
N PRO A 87 7.09 -5.11 5.39
CA PRO A 87 7.51 -5.96 4.30
C PRO A 87 9.03 -5.89 4.11
N SER A 88 9.60 -6.95 3.58
CA SER A 88 11.02 -6.99 3.27
C SER A 88 11.32 -6.54 1.82
N SER A 89 10.38 -5.89 1.18
CA SER A 89 10.52 -5.52 -0.22
C SER A 89 11.40 -4.30 -0.40
N GLU A 90 12.35 -4.39 -1.32
CA GLU A 90 13.18 -3.25 -1.72
C GLU A 90 12.46 -2.36 -2.73
N ASN A 91 11.29 -2.79 -3.20
CA ASN A 91 10.54 -2.07 -4.22
C ASN A 91 9.52 -1.10 -3.66
N LEU A 92 9.47 -0.95 -2.35
CA LEU A 92 8.56 -0.01 -1.71
C LEU A 92 9.08 1.42 -1.82
N LYS A 93 8.18 2.32 -2.15
CA LYS A 93 8.47 3.75 -2.22
C LYS A 93 7.51 4.49 -1.30
N ILE A 94 7.95 5.59 -0.73
CA ILE A 94 7.09 6.42 0.11
C ILE A 94 6.09 7.13 -0.80
N LEU A 95 4.81 6.84 -0.56
CA LEU A 95 3.73 7.51 -1.27
C LEU A 95 3.26 8.73 -0.50
N MET A 96 3.07 8.59 0.80
CA MET A 96 2.39 9.59 1.59
C MET A 96 2.96 9.61 3.00
N ARG A 97 3.19 10.79 3.51
CA ARG A 97 3.51 11.02 4.91
C ARG A 97 3.03 12.43 5.25
N PRO A 98 2.83 12.77 6.54
CA PRO A 98 2.39 14.11 6.86
C PRO A 98 3.31 15.19 6.24
N PRO A 99 2.74 16.23 5.59
CA PRO A 99 1.33 16.58 5.55
C PRO A 99 0.52 15.97 4.40
N GLY A 100 1.11 15.15 3.53
CA GLY A 100 0.33 14.57 2.44
C GLY A 100 1.16 13.79 1.45
N ILE A 101 0.65 13.65 0.25
CA ILE A 101 1.30 12.86 -0.81
C ILE A 101 2.64 13.49 -1.19
N GLN A 102 3.70 12.70 -1.15
CA GLN A 102 5.06 13.18 -1.41
C GLN A 102 5.48 12.99 -2.87
N ASP A 103 4.96 11.97 -3.52
CA ASP A 103 5.34 11.70 -4.91
C ASP A 103 4.11 11.35 -5.73
N TRP A 104 3.57 12.35 -6.39
CA TRP A 104 2.37 12.21 -7.20
C TRP A 104 2.58 11.31 -8.41
N GLN A 105 3.82 11.17 -8.88
CA GLN A 105 4.10 10.35 -10.06
C GLN A 105 3.83 8.87 -9.79
N LEU A 106 3.92 8.45 -8.55
CA LEU A 106 3.59 7.07 -8.19
C LEU A 106 2.12 6.76 -8.42
N LEU A 107 1.27 7.79 -8.38
CA LEU A 107 -0.17 7.64 -8.62
C LEU A 107 -0.57 7.94 -10.06
N THR A 108 0.32 8.51 -10.84
CA THR A 108 0.06 8.75 -12.27
C THR A 108 0.60 7.64 -13.15
N ASN A 109 1.18 6.61 -12.52
CA ASN A 109 1.56 5.40 -13.21
C ASN A 109 0.31 4.84 -13.90
N ASP A 110 0.39 4.61 -15.17
CA ASP A 110 -0.75 4.19 -15.98
C ASP A 110 -1.04 2.69 -15.90
N PHE A 111 -0.45 2.01 -14.93
CA PHE A 111 -0.62 0.57 -14.76
C PHE A 111 -2.09 0.16 -14.73
N PHE A 112 -2.91 0.88 -13.96
CA PHE A 112 -4.35 0.64 -13.94
C PHE A 112 -5.10 1.42 -14.99
N ASP A 113 -4.58 2.58 -15.38
CA ASP A 113 -5.28 3.47 -16.30
C ASP A 113 -5.30 2.95 -17.73
N ASN A 114 -4.37 2.08 -18.09
CA ASN A 114 -4.26 1.49 -19.43
C ASN A 114 -4.89 0.10 -19.56
N GLN A 115 -5.69 -0.29 -18.61
CA GLN A 115 -6.31 -1.62 -18.63
C GLN A 115 -7.77 -1.60 -19.01
#